data_3d46cef92d7a2a944fe656c7f6bf31f8
#
_entry.id   3d46cef92d7a2a944fe656c7f6bf31f8
#
_cell.length_a   1.000
_cell.length_b   1.000
_cell.length_c   1.000
_cell.angle_alpha   90.00
_cell.angle_beta   90.00
_cell.angle_gamma   90.00
#
_symmetry.space_group_name_H-M   'P 1'
#
loop_
_entity.id
_entity.type
_entity.pdbx_description
1 polymer ?
#
loop_
_entity_poly.entity_id
_entity_poly.type
_entity_poly.pdbx_seq_one_letter_code
_entity_poly.pdbx_strand_id
1 'polypeptide(L)'
;MKGTRHNGRSGKNGVYNPLHNDRRFNPEHSEHIDNERVRQNIYWDCYQGYTTMEDKGKENNFSFEQIELAFYEEHYGNYVMKQNERHVKARHPDRCKEVEDVWKNKKTCPEESIYQLGTIDEHASVETLILVFDEFKKEFDERFGSNVHIIDWSLHMDEATPHIHERHVFDATNRYGEIEPKQETALEELGFELPDPEKKRSKTNNRKVAFDSACRTMFLDICKRHGLELDEEPSYGGRKYLEKQDYIRMKQKEEIADQQETILMQIDKVNENRLELAKQSRYVRANEEIIQSQEEKIKQQDTEFANNSDRIFKQGDLIEEQKNQLEKASNSGTLHYG
;
A
#
# COMPACT_ATOMS: atom_id res chain seq x y z
N MET A 1 0.24 16.00 -29.01
CA MET A 1 0.50 16.37 -27.60
C MET A 1 1.64 15.53 -27.05
N LYS A 2 2.48 16.05 -26.13
CA LYS A 2 3.60 15.32 -25.56
C LYS A 2 3.21 14.62 -24.23
N GLY A 3 3.35 13.29 -24.19
CA GLY A 3 3.24 12.53 -22.93
C GLY A 3 4.61 12.31 -22.29
N THR A 4 4.79 12.68 -21.01
CA THR A 4 6.05 12.51 -20.31
C THR A 4 5.86 11.72 -19.01
N ARG A 5 6.77 10.76 -18.78
CA ARG A 5 7.08 10.18 -17.48
C ARG A 5 8.57 10.25 -17.29
N HIS A 6 9.02 10.82 -16.21
CA HIS A 6 10.42 10.88 -15.86
C HIS A 6 10.60 10.82 -14.33
N ASN A 7 11.80 10.46 -13.90
CA ASN A 7 12.10 10.45 -12.47
C ASN A 7 12.19 11.88 -11.94
N GLY A 8 11.68 12.10 -10.74
CA GLY A 8 11.82 13.35 -10.02
C GLY A 8 13.28 13.68 -9.70
N ARG A 9 13.52 14.86 -9.16
CA ARG A 9 14.85 15.31 -8.77
C ARG A 9 15.08 15.00 -7.31
N SER A 10 16.01 14.11 -7.02
CA SER A 10 16.48 13.91 -5.65
C SER A 10 17.24 15.13 -5.14
N GLY A 11 17.15 15.38 -3.85
CA GLY A 11 17.91 16.42 -3.17
C GLY A 11 19.43 16.18 -3.19
N LYS A 12 20.19 17.11 -2.62
CA LYS A 12 21.67 17.10 -2.58
C LYS A 12 22.26 15.79 -2.06
N ASN A 13 21.55 15.11 -1.15
CA ASN A 13 21.98 13.85 -0.56
C ASN A 13 21.47 12.61 -1.31
N GLY A 14 20.82 12.79 -2.47
CA GLY A 14 20.21 11.69 -3.25
C GLY A 14 18.91 11.15 -2.65
N VAL A 15 18.30 11.86 -1.71
CA VAL A 15 17.01 11.52 -1.09
C VAL A 15 15.95 12.45 -1.65
N TYR A 16 14.81 11.90 -2.02
CA TYR A 16 13.66 12.67 -2.46
C TYR A 16 12.94 13.29 -1.26
N ASN A 17 12.41 14.49 -1.43
CA ASN A 17 11.75 15.22 -0.36
C ASN A 17 10.24 15.33 -0.62
N PRO A 18 9.39 14.73 0.22
CA PRO A 18 7.93 14.77 0.04
C PRO A 18 7.32 16.15 0.33
N LEU A 19 8.03 17.06 1.01
CA LEU A 19 7.51 18.39 1.40
C LEU A 19 7.09 19.24 0.20
N HIS A 20 7.71 19.04 -0.98
CA HIS A 20 7.29 19.72 -2.21
C HIS A 20 5.95 19.19 -2.68
N ASN A 21 5.74 17.88 -2.57
CA ASN A 21 4.60 17.21 -3.15
C ASN A 21 3.31 17.53 -2.38
N ASP A 22 3.35 17.62 -1.08
CA ASP A 22 2.19 17.96 -0.25
C ASP A 22 2.10 19.44 0.17
N ARG A 23 2.94 20.30 -0.44
CA ARG A 23 2.98 21.75 -0.20
C ARG A 23 3.18 22.13 1.29
N ARG A 24 3.93 21.31 2.04
CA ARG A 24 4.26 21.56 3.45
C ARG A 24 5.43 22.52 3.64
N PHE A 25 5.60 23.47 2.74
CA PHE A 25 6.54 24.61 2.85
C PHE A 25 5.79 25.92 2.58
N ASN A 26 6.40 27.06 2.89
CA ASN A 26 5.76 28.34 2.57
C ASN A 26 5.87 28.62 1.06
N PRO A 27 4.79 28.51 0.27
CA PRO A 27 4.81 28.70 -1.18
C PRO A 27 5.02 30.17 -1.58
N GLU A 28 4.84 31.13 -0.67
CA GLU A 28 4.98 32.57 -0.96
C GLU A 28 6.38 32.98 -1.47
N HIS A 29 7.38 32.14 -1.21
CA HIS A 29 8.75 32.36 -1.68
C HIS A 29 9.11 31.60 -2.97
N SER A 30 8.13 30.92 -3.58
CA SER A 30 8.35 30.12 -4.79
C SER A 30 7.77 30.82 -6.01
N GLU A 31 8.62 31.42 -6.83
CA GLU A 31 8.23 32.14 -8.07
C GLU A 31 7.45 31.29 -9.08
N HIS A 32 7.40 29.97 -8.89
CA HIS A 32 6.79 29.01 -9.83
C HIS A 32 5.41 28.51 -9.39
N ILE A 33 4.95 28.88 -8.20
CA ILE A 33 3.72 28.41 -7.59
C ILE A 33 2.69 29.53 -7.54
N ASP A 34 1.53 29.26 -8.11
CA ASP A 34 0.37 30.14 -8.03
C ASP A 34 -0.41 29.85 -6.73
N ASN A 35 -0.27 30.72 -5.76
CA ASN A 35 -0.87 30.59 -4.43
C ASN A 35 -2.41 30.53 -4.45
N GLU A 36 -3.06 31.13 -5.46
CA GLU A 36 -4.52 31.05 -5.59
C GLU A 36 -4.98 29.66 -6.07
N ARG A 37 -4.14 28.99 -6.85
CA ARG A 37 -4.41 27.66 -7.41
C ARG A 37 -3.99 26.49 -6.52
N VAL A 38 -3.17 26.71 -5.48
CA VAL A 38 -2.75 25.66 -4.52
C VAL A 38 -3.94 24.90 -3.95
N ARG A 39 -5.07 25.55 -3.73
CA ARG A 39 -6.29 24.92 -3.20
C ARG A 39 -6.92 23.88 -4.15
N GLN A 40 -6.55 23.92 -5.42
CA GLN A 40 -7.05 22.99 -6.43
C GLN A 40 -6.24 21.70 -6.49
N ASN A 41 -5.06 21.66 -5.87
CA ASN A 41 -4.22 20.47 -5.83
C ASN A 41 -4.94 19.30 -5.19
N ILE A 42 -4.74 18.13 -5.77
CA ILE A 42 -5.31 16.85 -5.30
C ILE A 42 -4.19 15.98 -4.79
N TYR A 43 -4.47 15.25 -3.72
CA TYR A 43 -3.53 14.38 -3.04
C TYR A 43 -4.14 12.99 -2.86
N TRP A 44 -3.31 12.00 -2.87
CA TRP A 44 -3.69 10.63 -2.56
C TRP A 44 -2.57 9.95 -1.79
N ASP A 45 -2.92 9.14 -0.81
CA ASP A 45 -1.98 8.25 -0.15
C ASP A 45 -2.61 6.86 0.11
N CYS A 46 -1.75 5.87 0.39
CA CYS A 46 -2.16 4.48 0.54
C CYS A 46 -3.03 4.20 1.77
N TYR A 47 -3.09 5.10 2.74
CA TYR A 47 -3.87 4.95 3.97
C TYR A 47 -5.19 5.72 3.95
N GLN A 48 -5.16 6.96 3.49
CA GLN A 48 -6.31 7.87 3.53
C GLN A 48 -7.08 7.94 2.21
N GLY A 49 -6.44 7.51 1.11
CA GLY A 49 -7.00 7.67 -0.24
C GLY A 49 -6.94 9.13 -0.70
N TYR A 50 -7.95 9.57 -1.44
CA TYR A 50 -8.01 10.93 -1.98
C TYR A 50 -8.25 11.97 -0.89
N THR A 51 -7.46 13.04 -0.91
CA THR A 51 -7.60 14.19 -0.04
C THR A 51 -7.40 15.50 -0.82
N THR A 52 -7.92 16.60 -0.28
CA THR A 52 -7.78 17.94 -0.83
C THR A 52 -6.91 18.81 0.08
N MET A 53 -6.54 20.01 -0.38
CA MET A 53 -5.82 20.97 0.47
C MET A 53 -6.63 21.39 1.70
N GLU A 54 -7.96 21.41 1.61
CA GLU A 54 -8.83 21.70 2.75
C GLU A 54 -8.81 20.58 3.79
N ASP A 55 -8.66 19.34 3.34
CA ASP A 55 -8.54 18.18 4.23
C ASP A 55 -7.18 18.17 4.93
N LYS A 56 -6.12 18.60 4.26
CA LYS A 56 -4.75 18.66 4.82
C LYS A 56 -4.60 19.61 6.01
N GLY A 57 -5.54 20.52 6.21
CA GLY A 57 -5.61 21.40 7.38
C GLY A 57 -6.30 20.79 8.61
N LYS A 58 -6.91 19.59 8.49
CA LYS A 58 -7.68 18.95 9.57
C LYS A 58 -6.78 18.11 10.48
N GLU A 59 -7.18 17.95 11.75
CA GLU A 59 -6.41 17.24 12.79
C GLU A 59 -6.04 15.78 12.41
N ASN A 60 -6.84 15.12 11.58
CA ASN A 60 -6.67 13.73 11.21
C ASN A 60 -6.03 13.54 9.83
N ASN A 61 -5.47 14.58 9.23
CA ASN A 61 -4.81 14.46 7.94
C ASN A 61 -3.28 14.50 8.11
N PHE A 62 -2.64 13.41 7.70
CA PHE A 62 -1.20 13.25 7.82
C PHE A 62 -0.46 13.83 6.62
N SER A 63 0.77 14.29 6.84
CA SER A 63 1.68 14.67 5.76
C SER A 63 2.20 13.45 5.01
N PHE A 64 2.66 13.62 3.78
CA PHE A 64 3.33 12.55 3.05
C PHE A 64 4.56 12.01 3.79
N GLU A 65 5.31 12.87 4.49
CA GLU A 65 6.39 12.44 5.37
C GLU A 65 5.91 11.46 6.46
N GLN A 66 4.79 11.78 7.10
CA GLN A 66 4.21 10.91 8.14
C GLN A 66 3.65 9.61 7.53
N ILE A 67 3.01 9.69 6.38
CA ILE A 67 2.49 8.53 5.64
C ILE A 67 3.63 7.59 5.23
N GLU A 68 4.68 8.13 4.62
CA GLU A 68 5.83 7.33 4.20
C GLU A 68 6.53 6.67 5.39
N LEU A 69 6.73 7.41 6.48
CA LEU A 69 7.35 6.85 7.68
C LEU A 69 6.48 5.74 8.29
N ALA A 70 5.17 5.95 8.38
CA ALA A 70 4.23 4.92 8.85
C ALA A 70 4.27 3.67 7.97
N PHE A 71 4.33 3.85 6.64
CA PHE A 71 4.49 2.75 5.70
C PHE A 71 5.79 1.96 5.96
N TYR A 72 6.90 2.66 6.18
CA TYR A 72 8.18 2.03 6.48
C TYR A 72 8.19 1.31 7.83
N GLU A 73 7.55 1.87 8.84
CA GLU A 73 7.40 1.22 10.15
C GLU A 73 6.59 -0.07 10.05
N GLU A 74 5.47 -0.03 9.33
CA GLU A 74 4.59 -1.18 9.14
C GLU A 74 5.26 -2.28 8.32
N HIS A 75 5.88 -1.93 7.18
CA HIS A 75 6.40 -2.92 6.22
C HIS A 75 7.82 -3.39 6.55
N TYR A 76 8.67 -2.51 7.07
CA TYR A 76 10.09 -2.79 7.25
C TYR A 76 10.56 -2.77 8.72
N GLY A 77 9.70 -2.41 9.67
CA GLY A 77 10.05 -2.39 11.10
C GLY A 77 10.57 -3.72 11.61
N ASN A 78 9.94 -4.83 11.23
CA ASN A 78 10.39 -6.19 11.58
C ASN A 78 11.78 -6.52 10.99
N TYR A 79 12.04 -6.14 9.75
CA TYR A 79 13.35 -6.29 9.11
C TYR A 79 14.43 -5.50 9.87
N VAL A 80 14.18 -4.24 10.19
CA VAL A 80 15.11 -3.37 10.92
C VAL A 80 15.40 -3.94 12.29
N MET A 81 14.37 -4.35 13.04
CA MET A 81 14.51 -4.99 14.35
C MET A 81 15.40 -6.24 14.28
N LYS A 82 15.10 -7.16 13.38
CA LYS A 82 15.87 -8.41 13.22
C LYS A 82 17.29 -8.16 12.72
N GLN A 83 17.48 -7.15 11.85
CA GLN A 83 18.82 -6.75 11.42
C GLN A 83 19.63 -6.21 12.59
N ASN A 84 19.04 -5.37 13.45
CA ASN A 84 19.68 -4.84 14.66
C ASN A 84 20.06 -5.97 15.63
N GLU A 85 19.19 -6.95 15.85
CA GLU A 85 19.51 -8.13 16.65
C GLU A 85 20.74 -8.89 16.11
N ARG A 86 20.84 -9.05 14.79
CA ARG A 86 22.00 -9.67 14.13
C ARG A 86 23.26 -8.84 14.34
N HIS A 87 23.17 -7.51 14.26
CA HIS A 87 24.31 -6.62 14.52
C HIS A 87 24.78 -6.69 15.97
N VAL A 88 23.87 -6.67 16.93
CA VAL A 88 24.20 -6.82 18.36
C VAL A 88 24.86 -8.16 18.63
N LYS A 89 24.31 -9.27 18.11
CA LYS A 89 24.92 -10.61 18.22
C LYS A 89 26.31 -10.69 17.60
N ALA A 90 26.53 -9.97 16.51
CA ALA A 90 27.84 -9.86 15.84
C ALA A 90 28.81 -8.87 16.53
N ARG A 91 28.41 -8.26 17.66
CA ARG A 91 29.16 -7.24 18.40
C ARG A 91 29.40 -5.94 17.61
N HIS A 92 28.42 -5.56 16.78
CA HIS A 92 28.40 -4.34 15.99
C HIS A 92 27.15 -3.49 16.28
N PRO A 93 26.91 -3.05 17.54
CA PRO A 93 25.76 -2.22 17.87
C PRO A 93 25.81 -0.86 17.18
N ASP A 94 26.99 -0.40 16.77
CA ASP A 94 27.23 0.80 15.98
C ASP A 94 26.58 0.79 14.59
N ARG A 95 26.13 -0.40 14.12
CA ARG A 95 25.43 -0.60 12.85
C ARG A 95 23.92 -0.66 12.97
N CYS A 96 23.41 -0.62 14.19
CA CYS A 96 21.96 -0.57 14.41
C CYS A 96 21.38 0.71 13.83
N LYS A 97 20.16 0.61 13.32
CA LYS A 97 19.46 1.70 12.65
C LYS A 97 18.04 1.77 13.16
N GLU A 98 17.47 2.95 13.08
CA GLU A 98 16.03 3.16 13.19
C GLU A 98 15.36 3.03 11.80
N VAL A 99 14.05 2.85 11.77
CA VAL A 99 13.30 2.79 10.51
C VAL A 99 13.44 4.08 9.73
N GLU A 100 13.49 5.21 10.42
CA GLU A 100 13.71 6.53 9.82
C GLU A 100 15.06 6.64 9.09
N ASP A 101 16.12 5.96 9.57
CA ASP A 101 17.41 5.90 8.87
C ASP A 101 17.31 5.16 7.54
N VAL A 102 16.45 4.13 7.47
CA VAL A 102 16.18 3.38 6.25
C VAL A 102 15.36 4.24 5.27
N TRP A 103 14.34 4.94 5.77
CA TRP A 103 13.53 5.86 4.97
C TRP A 103 14.34 7.03 4.42
N LYS A 104 15.27 7.60 5.18
CA LYS A 104 16.16 8.71 4.76
C LYS A 104 17.38 8.29 3.95
N ASN A 105 17.57 7.00 3.71
CA ASN A 105 18.75 6.54 2.98
C ASN A 105 18.52 6.59 1.47
N LYS A 106 19.45 7.18 0.73
CA LYS A 106 19.41 7.34 -0.73
C LYS A 106 19.21 6.06 -1.55
N LYS A 107 19.42 4.88 -0.97
CA LYS A 107 19.27 3.59 -1.64
C LYS A 107 17.95 2.90 -1.32
N THR A 108 17.27 3.37 -0.31
CA THR A 108 16.09 2.71 0.24
C THR A 108 14.93 3.68 0.49
N CYS A 109 15.13 4.99 0.28
CA CYS A 109 14.05 5.98 0.35
C CYS A 109 13.06 5.79 -0.80
N PRO A 110 11.81 6.24 -0.66
CA PRO A 110 10.90 6.31 -1.79
C PRO A 110 11.48 7.08 -2.96
N GLU A 111 11.31 6.55 -4.16
CA GLU A 111 11.66 7.27 -5.40
C GLU A 111 10.47 8.08 -5.89
N GLU A 112 10.73 9.05 -6.75
CA GLU A 112 9.70 9.91 -7.31
C GLU A 112 9.66 9.77 -8.84
N SER A 113 8.44 9.70 -9.38
CA SER A 113 8.16 9.81 -10.80
C SER A 113 7.20 10.95 -11.06
N ILE A 114 7.41 11.65 -12.18
CA ILE A 114 6.57 12.77 -12.60
C ILE A 114 5.87 12.40 -13.90
N TYR A 115 4.54 12.63 -13.93
CA TYR A 115 3.68 12.35 -15.08
C TYR A 115 3.01 13.65 -15.55
N GLN A 116 3.11 13.93 -16.85
CA GLN A 116 2.57 15.15 -17.45
C GLN A 116 2.07 14.87 -18.86
N LEU A 117 0.92 15.46 -19.21
CA LEU A 117 0.31 15.37 -20.53
C LEU A 117 0.23 16.76 -21.15
N GLY A 118 1.15 17.06 -22.06
CA GLY A 118 1.26 18.33 -22.74
C GLY A 118 2.40 19.22 -22.26
N THR A 119 2.29 20.49 -22.60
CA THR A 119 3.22 21.58 -22.28
C THR A 119 2.44 22.77 -21.74
N ILE A 120 3.12 23.88 -21.48
CA ILE A 120 2.46 25.13 -21.05
C ILE A 120 1.48 25.68 -22.11
N ASP A 121 1.76 25.45 -23.38
CA ASP A 121 0.95 25.97 -24.49
C ASP A 121 -0.28 25.11 -24.77
N GLU A 122 -0.16 23.78 -24.58
CA GLU A 122 -1.22 22.81 -24.82
C GLU A 122 -1.07 21.61 -23.90
N HIS A 123 -2.07 21.35 -23.06
CA HIS A 123 -2.08 20.20 -22.15
C HIS A 123 -3.46 19.54 -22.08
N ALA A 124 -3.49 18.28 -21.66
CA ALA A 124 -4.75 17.58 -21.37
C ALA A 124 -5.48 18.24 -20.19
N SER A 125 -6.80 18.03 -20.13
CA SER A 125 -7.56 18.47 -18.96
C SER A 125 -7.12 17.72 -17.71
N VAL A 126 -7.34 18.33 -16.55
CA VAL A 126 -7.03 17.74 -15.25
C VAL A 126 -7.78 16.42 -15.07
N GLU A 127 -9.06 16.38 -15.46
CA GLU A 127 -9.90 15.19 -15.37
C GLU A 127 -9.33 14.04 -16.22
N THR A 128 -8.84 14.35 -17.43
CA THR A 128 -8.20 13.36 -18.30
C THR A 128 -6.91 12.83 -17.68
N LEU A 129 -6.08 13.71 -17.08
CA LEU A 129 -4.85 13.30 -16.43
C LEU A 129 -5.12 12.39 -15.23
N ILE A 130 -6.15 12.68 -14.42
CA ILE A 130 -6.59 11.85 -13.30
C ILE A 130 -7.05 10.47 -13.80
N LEU A 131 -7.95 10.43 -14.77
CA LEU A 131 -8.46 9.16 -15.31
C LEU A 131 -7.34 8.26 -15.87
N VAL A 132 -6.42 8.86 -16.63
CA VAL A 132 -5.25 8.15 -17.15
C VAL A 132 -4.36 7.64 -16.03
N PHE A 133 -4.15 8.45 -14.99
CA PHE A 133 -3.26 8.07 -13.88
C PHE A 133 -3.90 7.03 -12.96
N ASP A 134 -5.21 7.09 -12.73
CA ASP A 134 -5.92 6.05 -11.96
C ASP A 134 -5.86 4.69 -12.65
N GLU A 135 -6.05 4.67 -13.97
CA GLU A 135 -5.89 3.44 -14.75
C GLU A 135 -4.43 2.97 -14.72
N PHE A 136 -3.47 3.89 -14.85
CA PHE A 136 -2.05 3.59 -14.73
C PHE A 136 -1.72 2.98 -13.37
N LYS A 137 -2.18 3.60 -12.28
CA LYS A 137 -1.95 3.11 -10.91
C LYS A 137 -2.51 1.69 -10.74
N LYS A 138 -3.71 1.44 -11.24
CA LYS A 138 -4.32 0.12 -11.20
C LYS A 138 -3.47 -0.93 -11.93
N GLU A 139 -3.09 -0.65 -13.19
CA GLU A 139 -2.22 -1.57 -13.95
C GLU A 139 -0.82 -1.71 -13.33
N PHE A 140 -0.30 -0.65 -12.73
CA PHE A 140 0.98 -0.67 -12.03
C PHE A 140 0.92 -1.61 -10.82
N ASP A 141 -0.11 -1.47 -9.98
CA ASP A 141 -0.32 -2.33 -8.82
C ASP A 141 -0.53 -3.80 -9.23
N GLU A 142 -1.27 -4.05 -10.31
CA GLU A 142 -1.49 -5.40 -10.85
C GLU A 142 -0.20 -6.05 -11.36
N ARG A 143 0.68 -5.28 -12.01
CA ARG A 143 1.92 -5.81 -12.61
C ARG A 143 3.10 -5.85 -11.66
N PHE A 144 3.23 -4.87 -10.80
CA PHE A 144 4.44 -4.63 -10.02
C PHE A 144 4.20 -4.59 -8.51
N GLY A 145 2.94 -4.59 -8.07
CA GLY A 145 2.56 -4.43 -6.67
C GLY A 145 3.05 -5.53 -5.72
N SER A 146 3.64 -6.62 -6.24
CA SER A 146 4.34 -7.60 -5.40
C SER A 146 5.67 -7.09 -4.84
N ASN A 147 6.30 -6.11 -5.50
CA ASN A 147 7.65 -5.63 -5.18
C ASN A 147 7.83 -4.12 -5.33
N VAL A 148 6.80 -3.40 -5.81
CA VAL A 148 6.85 -1.93 -5.94
C VAL A 148 5.53 -1.35 -5.45
N HIS A 149 5.59 -0.49 -4.45
CA HIS A 149 4.42 0.06 -3.77
C HIS A 149 4.35 1.57 -3.97
N ILE A 150 3.28 2.06 -4.60
CA ILE A 150 2.97 3.50 -4.64
C ILE A 150 2.43 3.90 -3.27
N ILE A 151 3.14 4.80 -2.59
CA ILE A 151 2.81 5.23 -1.23
C ILE A 151 1.90 6.46 -1.28
N ASP A 152 2.27 7.45 -2.07
CA ASP A 152 1.51 8.70 -2.22
C ASP A 152 1.71 9.31 -3.61
N TRP A 153 0.82 10.22 -3.96
CA TRP A 153 0.98 11.09 -5.12
C TRP A 153 0.20 12.39 -4.95
N SER A 154 0.64 13.41 -5.66
CA SER A 154 -0.02 14.71 -5.72
C SER A 154 -0.18 15.18 -7.16
N LEU A 155 -1.34 15.73 -7.48
CA LEU A 155 -1.58 16.47 -8.70
C LEU A 155 -1.42 17.96 -8.43
N HIS A 156 -0.41 18.55 -9.00
CA HIS A 156 -0.15 19.98 -8.93
C HIS A 156 -0.84 20.71 -10.07
N MET A 157 -1.78 21.57 -9.71
CA MET A 157 -2.47 22.49 -10.61
C MET A 157 -2.01 23.95 -10.45
N ASP A 158 -1.19 24.18 -9.46
CA ASP A 158 -0.66 25.48 -9.07
C ASP A 158 0.66 25.85 -9.76
N GLU A 159 1.13 25.02 -10.68
CA GLU A 159 2.26 25.29 -11.55
C GLU A 159 1.86 25.52 -13.01
N ALA A 160 2.81 25.80 -13.87
CA ALA A 160 2.57 26.18 -15.27
C ALA A 160 1.82 25.13 -16.09
N THR A 161 2.00 23.85 -15.80
CA THR A 161 1.33 22.73 -16.47
C THR A 161 0.90 21.71 -15.40
N PRO A 162 -0.35 21.20 -15.43
CA PRO A 162 -0.80 20.17 -14.52
C PRO A 162 0.10 18.91 -14.64
N HIS A 163 0.59 18.41 -13.51
CA HIS A 163 1.43 17.21 -13.46
C HIS A 163 1.28 16.48 -12.14
N ILE A 164 1.59 15.18 -12.17
CA ILE A 164 1.51 14.32 -10.99
C ILE A 164 2.92 13.97 -10.54
N HIS A 165 3.18 14.17 -9.26
CA HIS A 165 4.31 13.60 -8.52
C HIS A 165 3.85 12.33 -7.83
N GLU A 166 4.40 11.19 -8.18
CA GLU A 166 4.10 9.89 -7.61
C GLU A 166 5.34 9.36 -6.90
N ARG A 167 5.16 8.79 -5.71
CA ARG A 167 6.25 8.26 -4.90
C ARG A 167 6.03 6.79 -4.60
N HIS A 168 7.07 6.00 -4.87
CA HIS A 168 7.04 4.55 -4.71
C HIS A 168 8.31 4.02 -4.06
N VAL A 169 8.21 2.83 -3.48
CA VAL A 169 9.32 2.09 -2.90
C VAL A 169 9.41 0.71 -3.53
N PHE A 170 10.63 0.22 -3.70
CA PHE A 170 10.93 -1.13 -4.14
C PHE A 170 11.30 -1.99 -2.95
N ASP A 171 10.72 -3.17 -2.84
CA ASP A 171 11.10 -4.13 -1.81
C ASP A 171 11.20 -5.57 -2.34
N ALA A 172 11.90 -6.38 -1.60
CA ALA A 172 12.12 -7.78 -1.92
C ALA A 172 12.32 -8.60 -0.64
N THR A 173 12.08 -9.88 -0.74
CA THR A 173 12.36 -10.80 0.37
C THR A 173 13.85 -11.13 0.43
N ASN A 174 14.47 -10.86 1.57
CA ASN A 174 15.88 -11.18 1.76
C ASN A 174 16.09 -12.67 2.08
N ARG A 175 17.35 -13.10 2.17
CA ARG A 175 17.73 -14.49 2.47
C ARG A 175 17.23 -15.03 3.83
N TYR A 176 16.71 -14.17 4.70
CA TYR A 176 16.15 -14.53 5.99
C TYR A 176 14.61 -14.58 6.00
N GLY A 177 13.98 -14.36 4.83
CA GLY A 177 12.53 -14.31 4.70
C GLY A 177 11.91 -13.00 5.21
N GLU A 178 12.69 -11.92 5.30
CA GLU A 178 12.23 -10.60 5.72
C GLU A 178 12.09 -9.70 4.50
N ILE A 179 11.05 -8.88 4.47
CA ILE A 179 10.86 -7.87 3.42
C ILE A 179 11.76 -6.68 3.73
N GLU A 180 12.65 -6.33 2.79
CA GLU A 180 13.56 -5.19 2.90
C GLU A 180 13.44 -4.26 1.68
N PRO A 181 13.55 -2.92 1.84
CA PRO A 181 13.57 -2.01 0.71
C PRO A 181 14.84 -2.21 -0.11
N LYS A 182 14.68 -2.69 -1.37
CA LYS A 182 15.82 -3.09 -2.22
C LYS A 182 15.45 -3.15 -3.69
N GLN A 183 15.69 -2.05 -4.37
CA GLN A 183 15.34 -1.85 -5.78
C GLN A 183 15.85 -2.94 -6.72
N GLU A 184 17.13 -3.26 -6.67
CA GLU A 184 17.73 -4.17 -7.65
C GLU A 184 17.18 -5.60 -7.55
N THR A 185 16.98 -6.09 -6.33
CA THR A 185 16.42 -7.43 -6.10
C THR A 185 14.94 -7.46 -6.46
N ALA A 186 14.18 -6.41 -6.11
CA ALA A 186 12.78 -6.25 -6.51
C ALA A 186 12.62 -6.32 -8.03
N LEU A 187 13.43 -5.58 -8.76
CA LEU A 187 13.38 -5.57 -10.22
C LEU A 187 13.83 -6.90 -10.85
N GLU A 188 14.75 -7.62 -10.20
CA GLU A 188 15.13 -8.97 -10.60
C GLU A 188 14.00 -9.98 -10.40
N GLU A 189 13.33 -9.95 -9.25
CA GLU A 189 12.16 -10.79 -8.94
C GLU A 189 10.98 -10.51 -9.88
N LEU A 190 10.81 -9.26 -10.32
CA LEU A 190 9.84 -8.87 -11.35
C LEU A 190 10.24 -9.27 -12.78
N GLY A 191 11.41 -9.90 -12.96
CA GLY A 191 11.88 -10.38 -14.26
C GLY A 191 12.50 -9.31 -15.16
N PHE A 192 12.81 -8.12 -14.64
CA PHE A 192 13.50 -7.10 -15.42
C PHE A 192 14.96 -7.50 -15.64
N GLU A 193 15.39 -7.49 -16.88
CA GLU A 193 16.77 -7.72 -17.28
C GLU A 193 17.52 -6.41 -17.58
N LEU A 194 18.82 -6.52 -17.77
CA LEU A 194 19.61 -5.39 -18.25
C LEU A 194 19.21 -5.08 -19.70
N PRO A 195 19.09 -3.80 -20.09
CA PRO A 195 18.86 -3.44 -21.51
C PRO A 195 19.85 -4.06 -22.51
N ASP A 196 21.07 -4.30 -22.07
CA ASP A 196 22.11 -5.01 -22.83
C ASP A 196 22.76 -6.05 -21.87
N PRO A 197 22.29 -7.32 -21.90
CA PRO A 197 22.79 -8.36 -20.99
C PRO A 197 24.28 -8.70 -21.17
N GLU A 198 24.84 -8.43 -22.34
CA GLU A 198 26.25 -8.70 -22.62
C GLU A 198 27.18 -7.62 -22.05
N LYS A 199 26.62 -6.47 -21.63
CA LYS A 199 27.39 -5.38 -21.04
C LYS A 199 27.28 -5.36 -19.53
N LYS A 200 28.37 -4.90 -18.91
CA LYS A 200 28.38 -4.64 -17.47
C LYS A 200 27.33 -3.59 -17.09
N ARG A 201 26.79 -3.74 -15.89
CA ARG A 201 25.91 -2.72 -15.28
C ARG A 201 26.59 -1.35 -15.29
N SER A 202 25.80 -0.35 -15.69
CA SER A 202 26.20 1.04 -15.72
C SER A 202 25.01 1.95 -15.44
N LYS A 203 25.22 3.25 -15.42
CA LYS A 203 24.15 4.24 -15.25
C LYS A 203 23.05 4.13 -16.32
N THR A 204 23.40 3.67 -17.52
CA THR A 204 22.48 3.52 -18.67
C THR A 204 22.14 2.06 -19.01
N ASN A 205 22.73 1.11 -18.31
CA ASN A 205 22.50 -0.32 -18.48
C ASN A 205 22.24 -0.97 -17.13
N ASN A 206 21.04 -0.85 -16.62
CA ASN A 206 20.58 -1.42 -15.34
C ASN A 206 19.08 -1.72 -15.41
N ARG A 207 18.57 -2.54 -14.50
CA ARG A 207 17.18 -2.97 -14.47
C ARG A 207 16.19 -1.81 -14.28
N LYS A 208 16.58 -0.75 -13.56
CA LYS A 208 15.74 0.45 -13.38
C LYS A 208 15.43 1.14 -14.72
N VAL A 209 16.38 1.18 -15.64
CA VAL A 209 16.16 1.73 -17.00
C VAL A 209 15.11 0.92 -17.75
N ALA A 210 15.15 -0.42 -17.65
CA ALA A 210 14.15 -1.29 -18.26
C ALA A 210 12.76 -1.08 -17.60
N PHE A 211 12.70 -1.03 -16.28
CA PHE A 211 11.48 -0.73 -15.54
C PHE A 211 10.89 0.63 -15.90
N ASP A 212 11.70 1.69 -15.90
CA ASP A 212 11.25 3.04 -16.27
C ASP A 212 10.71 3.10 -17.71
N SER A 213 11.33 2.35 -18.62
CA SER A 213 10.85 2.22 -20.01
C SER A 213 9.50 1.50 -20.06
N ALA A 214 9.32 0.42 -19.30
CA ALA A 214 8.06 -0.32 -19.23
C ALA A 214 6.94 0.55 -18.65
N CYS A 215 7.19 1.26 -17.54
CA CYS A 215 6.22 2.19 -16.96
C CYS A 215 5.86 3.32 -17.92
N ARG A 216 6.85 3.87 -18.64
CA ARG A 216 6.58 4.90 -19.65
C ARG A 216 5.71 4.36 -20.77
N THR A 217 6.01 3.19 -21.31
CA THR A 217 5.23 2.55 -22.38
C THR A 217 3.79 2.33 -21.90
N MET A 218 3.61 1.75 -20.71
CA MET A 218 2.30 1.53 -20.12
C MET A 218 1.50 2.84 -19.98
N PHE A 219 2.12 3.90 -19.46
CA PHE A 219 1.48 5.22 -19.34
C PHE A 219 1.03 5.77 -20.70
N LEU A 220 1.87 5.71 -21.73
CA LEU A 220 1.54 6.19 -23.07
C LEU A 220 0.45 5.34 -23.75
N ASP A 221 0.43 4.03 -23.53
CA ASP A 221 -0.59 3.14 -24.07
C ASP A 221 -1.96 3.40 -23.40
N ILE A 222 -1.99 3.70 -22.11
CA ILE A 222 -3.20 4.15 -21.42
C ILE A 222 -3.70 5.48 -21.99
N CYS A 223 -2.80 6.45 -22.17
CA CYS A 223 -3.16 7.71 -22.79
C CYS A 223 -3.85 7.51 -24.17
N LYS A 224 -3.33 6.60 -24.99
CA LYS A 224 -3.94 6.26 -26.30
C LYS A 224 -5.32 5.62 -26.12
N ARG A 225 -5.54 4.76 -25.13
CA ARG A 225 -6.86 4.19 -24.83
C ARG A 225 -7.89 5.27 -24.43
N HIS A 226 -7.42 6.35 -23.80
CA HIS A 226 -8.23 7.54 -23.50
C HIS A 226 -8.37 8.51 -24.68
N GLY A 227 -7.95 8.10 -25.89
CA GLY A 227 -8.13 8.90 -27.12
C GLY A 227 -7.15 10.05 -27.28
N LEU A 228 -6.05 10.07 -26.53
CA LEU A 228 -5.02 11.10 -26.65
C LEU A 228 -4.08 10.80 -27.82
N GLU A 229 -3.95 11.74 -28.73
CA GLU A 229 -2.93 11.72 -29.79
C GLU A 229 -1.62 12.22 -29.24
N LEU A 230 -0.69 11.29 -28.95
CA LEU A 230 0.61 11.61 -28.40
C LEU A 230 1.73 11.54 -29.43
N ASP A 231 2.67 12.48 -29.32
CA ASP A 231 3.91 12.44 -30.07
C ASP A 231 4.74 11.24 -29.58
N GLU A 232 4.91 10.25 -30.43
CA GLU A 232 5.63 9.01 -30.09
C GLU A 232 7.15 9.22 -30.03
N GLU A 233 7.68 10.28 -30.64
CA GLU A 233 9.10 10.56 -30.64
C GLU A 233 9.61 11.05 -29.28
N PRO A 234 10.48 10.28 -28.60
CA PRO A 234 11.11 10.76 -27.38
C PRO A 234 12.04 11.92 -27.72
N SER A 235 11.75 13.10 -27.23
CA SER A 235 12.64 14.28 -27.35
C SER A 235 13.88 14.17 -26.44
N TYR A 236 14.69 13.11 -26.60
CA TYR A 236 15.98 13.01 -25.94
C TYR A 236 17.12 13.19 -26.95
N GLY A 237 18.03 14.11 -26.63
CA GLY A 237 19.18 14.41 -27.47
C GLY A 237 20.11 13.22 -27.68
N GLY A 238 20.09 12.65 -28.89
CA GLY A 238 21.06 11.65 -29.34
C GLY A 238 20.49 10.62 -30.31
N ARG A 239 20.42 10.92 -31.60
CA ARG A 239 19.89 10.05 -32.68
C ARG A 239 20.45 8.62 -32.69
N LYS A 240 21.67 8.39 -32.22
CA LYS A 240 22.31 7.05 -32.23
C LYS A 240 21.82 6.08 -31.17
N TYR A 241 21.17 6.58 -30.12
CA TYR A 241 20.59 5.73 -29.06
C TYR A 241 19.16 5.25 -29.40
N LEU A 242 18.45 6.03 -30.22
CA LEU A 242 17.09 5.74 -30.68
C LEU A 242 17.02 4.53 -31.63
N GLU A 243 17.94 4.39 -32.56
CA GLU A 243 17.92 3.26 -33.53
C GLU A 243 18.09 1.89 -32.83
N LYS A 244 18.85 1.82 -31.73
CA LYS A 244 19.02 0.60 -30.96
C LYS A 244 17.85 0.34 -30.01
N GLN A 245 17.25 1.37 -29.44
CA GLN A 245 16.05 1.24 -28.61
C GLN A 245 14.82 0.85 -29.42
N ASP A 246 14.68 1.35 -30.64
CA ASP A 246 13.56 1.00 -31.51
C ASP A 246 13.64 -0.48 -31.97
N TYR A 247 14.85 -1.01 -32.19
CA TYR A 247 15.04 -2.44 -32.45
C TYR A 247 14.73 -3.32 -31.23
N ILE A 248 15.17 -2.89 -30.03
CA ILE A 248 14.84 -3.57 -28.75
C ILE A 248 13.34 -3.50 -28.49
N ARG A 249 12.70 -2.35 -28.75
CA ARG A 249 11.24 -2.19 -28.64
C ARG A 249 10.47 -3.09 -29.62
N MET A 250 10.95 -3.26 -30.83
CA MET A 250 10.29 -4.12 -31.82
C MET A 250 10.36 -5.58 -31.41
N LYS A 251 11.49 -6.04 -30.90
CA LYS A 251 11.65 -7.39 -30.34
C LYS A 251 10.86 -7.60 -29.05
N GLN A 252 10.88 -6.63 -28.14
CA GLN A 252 10.07 -6.67 -26.92
C GLN A 252 8.57 -6.60 -27.20
N LYS A 253 8.12 -5.89 -28.24
CA LYS A 253 6.70 -5.88 -28.64
C LYS A 253 6.22 -7.25 -29.12
N GLU A 254 7.05 -8.01 -29.83
CA GLU A 254 6.70 -9.38 -30.27
C GLU A 254 6.62 -10.32 -29.06
N GLU A 255 7.54 -10.22 -28.12
CA GLU A 255 7.60 -11.05 -26.93
C GLU A 255 6.52 -10.67 -25.91
N ILE A 256 6.22 -9.38 -25.76
CA ILE A 256 5.14 -8.83 -24.90
C ILE A 256 3.77 -9.22 -25.45
N ALA A 257 3.56 -9.28 -26.77
CA ALA A 257 2.27 -9.68 -27.34
C ALA A 257 1.91 -11.13 -26.98
N ASP A 258 2.87 -12.05 -27.02
CA ASP A 258 2.68 -13.44 -26.61
C ASP A 258 2.50 -13.62 -25.10
N GLN A 259 3.18 -12.78 -24.31
CA GLN A 259 3.03 -12.78 -22.85
C GLN A 259 1.71 -12.13 -22.41
N GLN A 260 1.22 -11.10 -23.12
CA GLN A 260 -0.05 -10.44 -22.83
C GLN A 260 -1.25 -11.38 -22.95
N GLU A 261 -1.26 -12.29 -23.93
CA GLU A 261 -2.33 -13.26 -24.06
C GLU A 261 -2.34 -14.27 -22.88
N THR A 262 -1.16 -14.67 -22.43
CA THR A 262 -1.00 -15.54 -21.26
C THR A 262 -1.38 -14.82 -19.96
N ILE A 263 -1.03 -13.55 -19.82
CA ILE A 263 -1.36 -12.72 -18.67
C ILE A 263 -2.86 -12.42 -18.62
N LEU A 264 -3.52 -12.16 -19.74
CA LEU A 264 -4.97 -11.97 -19.77
C LEU A 264 -5.72 -13.22 -19.29
N MET A 265 -5.30 -14.42 -19.70
CA MET A 265 -5.86 -15.67 -19.18
C MET A 265 -5.60 -15.85 -17.67
N GLN A 266 -4.45 -15.44 -17.19
CA GLN A 266 -4.13 -15.49 -15.75
C GLN A 266 -4.92 -14.46 -14.95
N ILE A 267 -5.12 -13.25 -15.49
CA ILE A 267 -5.95 -12.20 -14.89
C ILE A 267 -7.39 -12.65 -14.74
N ASP A 268 -7.97 -13.26 -15.76
CA ASP A 268 -9.34 -13.82 -15.69
C ASP A 268 -9.44 -14.87 -14.59
N LYS A 269 -8.47 -15.75 -14.48
CA LYS A 269 -8.42 -16.78 -13.43
C LYS A 269 -8.22 -16.20 -12.03
N VAL A 270 -7.41 -15.13 -11.90
CA VAL A 270 -7.22 -14.42 -10.64
C VAL A 270 -8.49 -13.66 -10.25
N ASN A 271 -9.19 -13.07 -11.22
CA ASN A 271 -10.47 -12.39 -10.97
C ASN A 271 -11.57 -13.36 -10.55
N GLU A 272 -11.65 -14.55 -11.17
CA GLU A 272 -12.55 -15.63 -10.74
C GLU A 272 -12.22 -16.08 -9.30
N ASN A 273 -10.95 -16.30 -9.00
CA ASN A 273 -10.50 -16.66 -7.64
C ASN A 273 -10.80 -15.56 -6.61
N ARG A 274 -10.62 -14.28 -6.98
CA ARG A 274 -10.98 -13.14 -6.11
C ARG A 274 -12.48 -13.08 -5.81
N LEU A 275 -13.31 -13.34 -6.82
CA LEU A 275 -14.77 -13.41 -6.66
C LEU A 275 -15.16 -14.56 -5.72
N GLU A 276 -14.52 -15.70 -5.86
CA GLU A 276 -14.74 -16.85 -4.99
C GLU A 276 -14.25 -16.60 -3.55
N LEU A 277 -13.08 -15.99 -3.39
CA LEU A 277 -12.56 -15.57 -2.08
C LEU A 277 -13.48 -14.54 -1.40
N ALA A 278 -14.03 -13.61 -2.18
CA ALA A 278 -14.98 -12.61 -1.64
C ALA A 278 -16.28 -13.27 -1.17
N LYS A 279 -16.76 -14.30 -1.87
CA LYS A 279 -17.92 -15.12 -1.43
C LYS A 279 -17.58 -15.88 -0.14
N GLN A 280 -16.44 -16.56 -0.10
CA GLN A 280 -15.99 -17.30 1.09
C GLN A 280 -15.79 -16.37 2.29
N SER A 281 -15.24 -15.18 2.09
CA SER A 281 -15.09 -14.17 3.15
C SER A 281 -16.44 -13.72 3.72
N ARG A 282 -17.47 -13.60 2.87
CA ARG A 282 -18.85 -13.30 3.34
C ARG A 282 -19.42 -14.45 4.17
N TYR A 283 -19.20 -15.69 3.73
CA TYR A 283 -19.63 -16.88 4.50
C TYR A 283 -18.92 -16.97 5.85
N VAL A 284 -17.61 -16.69 5.88
CA VAL A 284 -16.85 -16.68 7.13
C VAL A 284 -17.41 -15.62 8.11
N ARG A 285 -17.64 -14.39 7.65
CA ARG A 285 -18.22 -13.33 8.50
C ARG A 285 -19.61 -13.69 9.00
N ALA A 286 -20.46 -14.22 8.14
CA ALA A 286 -21.79 -14.66 8.56
C ALA A 286 -21.74 -15.79 9.63
N ASN A 287 -20.78 -16.72 9.46
CA ASN A 287 -20.56 -17.78 10.47
C ASN A 287 -19.98 -17.21 11.78
N GLU A 288 -19.10 -16.24 11.73
CA GLU A 288 -18.57 -15.55 12.91
C GLU A 288 -19.69 -14.85 13.70
N GLU A 289 -20.61 -14.15 13.01
CA GLU A 289 -21.78 -13.54 13.64
C GLU A 289 -22.71 -14.60 14.31
N ILE A 290 -22.90 -15.75 13.66
CA ILE A 290 -23.68 -16.86 14.23
C ILE A 290 -22.97 -17.43 15.45
N ILE A 291 -21.67 -17.63 15.40
CA ILE A 291 -20.86 -18.13 16.52
C ILE A 291 -20.95 -17.16 17.71
N GLN A 292 -20.77 -15.86 17.49
CA GLN A 292 -20.92 -14.87 18.54
C GLN A 292 -22.32 -14.92 19.19
N SER A 293 -23.37 -15.00 18.36
CA SER A 293 -24.74 -15.12 18.88
C SER A 293 -24.96 -16.40 19.68
N GLN A 294 -24.32 -17.50 19.31
CA GLN A 294 -24.39 -18.77 20.04
C GLN A 294 -23.61 -18.70 21.35
N GLU A 295 -22.44 -18.08 21.36
CA GLU A 295 -21.63 -17.86 22.57
C GLU A 295 -22.38 -16.99 23.60
N GLU A 296 -23.06 -15.93 23.15
CA GLU A 296 -23.89 -15.11 24.01
C GLU A 296 -25.05 -15.92 24.62
N LYS A 297 -25.72 -16.77 23.85
CA LYS A 297 -26.79 -17.65 24.34
C LYS A 297 -26.28 -18.68 25.35
N ILE A 298 -25.13 -19.29 25.09
CA ILE A 298 -24.47 -20.22 26.01
C ILE A 298 -24.18 -19.50 27.33
N LYS A 299 -23.63 -18.29 27.28
CA LYS A 299 -23.33 -17.51 28.48
C LYS A 299 -24.59 -17.14 29.28
N GLN A 300 -25.70 -16.86 28.61
CA GLN A 300 -26.99 -16.66 29.27
C GLN A 300 -27.50 -17.95 29.94
N GLN A 301 -27.43 -19.08 29.23
CA GLN A 301 -27.84 -20.38 29.78
C GLN A 301 -26.98 -20.79 30.98
N ASP A 302 -25.67 -20.57 30.92
CA ASP A 302 -24.77 -20.83 32.06
C ASP A 302 -25.13 -19.99 33.28
N THR A 303 -25.49 -18.71 33.06
CA THR A 303 -25.96 -17.83 34.11
C THR A 303 -27.29 -18.30 34.71
N GLU A 304 -28.24 -18.70 33.87
CA GLU A 304 -29.51 -19.25 34.32
C GLU A 304 -29.33 -20.58 35.08
N PHE A 305 -28.43 -21.42 34.60
CA PHE A 305 -28.09 -22.69 35.24
C PHE A 305 -27.47 -22.45 36.62
N ALA A 306 -26.55 -21.50 36.75
CA ALA A 306 -25.96 -21.14 38.03
C ALA A 306 -27.02 -20.61 39.01
N ASN A 307 -27.92 -19.74 38.55
CA ASN A 307 -29.03 -19.21 39.38
C ASN A 307 -30.01 -20.30 39.79
N ASN A 308 -30.33 -21.25 38.91
CA ASN A 308 -31.20 -22.36 39.22
C ASN A 308 -30.54 -23.33 40.22
N SER A 309 -29.25 -23.59 40.05
CA SER A 309 -28.48 -24.39 41.02
C SER A 309 -28.49 -23.81 42.42
N ASP A 310 -28.28 -22.50 42.52
CA ASP A 310 -28.38 -21.77 43.81
C ASP A 310 -29.79 -21.84 44.43
N ARG A 311 -30.82 -21.78 43.60
CA ARG A 311 -32.23 -21.91 44.08
C ARG A 311 -32.50 -23.34 44.58
N ILE A 312 -32.03 -24.37 43.88
CA ILE A 312 -32.17 -25.77 44.29
C ILE A 312 -31.46 -26.00 45.63
N PHE A 313 -30.25 -25.45 45.79
CA PHE A 313 -29.48 -25.56 47.00
C PHE A 313 -30.23 -24.93 48.20
N LYS A 314 -30.73 -23.69 48.05
CA LYS A 314 -31.55 -23.00 49.07
C LYS A 314 -32.84 -23.71 49.39
N GLN A 315 -33.50 -24.34 48.40
CA GLN A 315 -34.68 -25.18 48.63
C GLN A 315 -34.35 -26.45 49.38
N GLY A 316 -33.18 -27.05 49.10
CA GLY A 316 -32.67 -28.21 49.84
C GLY A 316 -32.49 -27.88 51.34
N ASP A 317 -31.82 -26.77 51.64
CA ASP A 317 -31.62 -26.30 53.00
C ASP A 317 -32.95 -26.06 53.75
N LEU A 318 -33.91 -25.44 53.04
CA LEU A 318 -35.25 -25.19 53.63
C LEU A 318 -36.00 -26.48 53.88
N ILE A 319 -35.96 -27.48 53.02
CA ILE A 319 -36.56 -28.80 53.21
C ILE A 319 -35.91 -29.51 54.37
N GLU A 320 -34.63 -29.41 54.59
CA GLU A 320 -33.90 -30.02 55.69
C GLU A 320 -34.28 -29.35 57.02
N GLU A 321 -34.44 -28.02 57.03
CA GLU A 321 -34.92 -27.28 58.20
C GLU A 321 -36.32 -27.64 58.53
N GLN A 322 -37.26 -27.76 57.59
CA GLN A 322 -38.62 -28.20 57.79
C GLN A 322 -38.69 -29.64 58.28
N LYS A 323 -37.87 -30.55 57.81
CA LYS A 323 -37.72 -31.91 58.28
C LYS A 323 -37.33 -31.94 59.77
N ASN A 324 -36.33 -31.15 60.13
CA ASN A 324 -35.86 -31.04 61.50
C ASN A 324 -36.92 -30.44 62.44
N GLN A 325 -37.76 -29.50 61.97
CA GLN A 325 -38.88 -28.95 62.71
C GLN A 325 -40.00 -29.98 62.92
N LEU A 326 -40.33 -30.79 61.89
CA LEU A 326 -41.31 -31.86 61.98
C LEU A 326 -40.87 -32.98 62.93
N GLU A 327 -39.59 -33.36 62.90
CA GLU A 327 -39.04 -34.34 63.85
C GLU A 327 -39.11 -33.83 65.30
N LYS A 328 -38.79 -32.57 65.53
CA LYS A 328 -38.93 -31.96 66.84
C LYS A 328 -40.39 -31.90 67.32
N ALA A 329 -41.34 -31.58 66.43
CA ALA A 329 -42.74 -31.57 66.72
C ALA A 329 -43.31 -32.99 67.01
N SER A 330 -42.86 -34.01 66.26
CA SER A 330 -43.23 -35.41 66.48
C SER A 330 -42.74 -35.95 67.83
N ASN A 331 -41.51 -35.60 68.19
CA ASN A 331 -40.88 -36.02 69.47
C ASN A 331 -41.51 -35.29 70.67
N SER A 332 -42.03 -34.07 70.47
CA SER A 332 -42.74 -33.38 71.54
C SER A 332 -44.21 -33.83 71.73
N GLY A 333 -44.84 -34.40 70.67
CA GLY A 333 -46.16 -34.98 70.68
C GLY A 333 -46.29 -36.34 71.44
N THR A 334 -45.13 -37.03 71.56
CA THR A 334 -45.11 -38.36 72.25
C THR A 334 -44.96 -38.27 73.77
N LEU A 335 -44.84 -37.07 74.33
CA LEU A 335 -44.68 -36.87 75.75
C LEU A 335 -45.99 -36.50 76.51
N HIS A 336 -47.20 -36.66 75.93
CA HIS A 336 -48.46 -36.36 76.55
C HIS A 336 -49.49 -37.49 76.52
N TYR A 337 -49.03 -38.76 76.53
CA TYR A 337 -49.86 -39.88 76.90
C TYR A 337 -49.10 -40.86 77.79
N GLY A 338 -49.13 -40.53 79.12
CA GLY A 338 -48.66 -41.38 80.16
C GLY A 338 -49.25 -40.87 81.50
#